data_5e4050d45bac94a0c4e6fb15e8712f77
#
_entry.id   5e4050d45bac94a0c4e6fb15e8712f77
#
_cell.length_a   1.000
_cell.length_b   1.000
_cell.length_c   1.000
_cell.angle_alpha   90.00
_cell.angle_beta   90.00
_cell.angle_gamma   90.00
#
_symmetry.space_group_name_H-M   'P 1'
#
loop_
_entity.id
_entity.type
_entity.pdbx_description
1 polymer ?
#
loop_
_entity_poly.entity_id
_entity_poly.type
_entity_poly.pdbx_seq_one_letter_code
_entity_poly.pdbx_strand_id
1 'polypeptide(L)'
;MIGWEKVTVWRRGSGRWVRFLYSGVRVEQEEGETPSAVGPTTAGATRVFFPVDPDIKPGDALQVGASREAEPPAEALTVATVKPWYMRGEHHHTEVTAK
;
A
#
# COMPACT_ATOMS: atom_id res chain seq x y z
N MET A 1 4.86 -2.12 -17.09
CA MET A 1 5.19 -2.22 -15.66
C MET A 1 5.25 -0.82 -15.07
N ILE A 2 4.54 -0.59 -13.95
CA ILE A 2 4.47 0.72 -13.32
C ILE A 2 5.78 1.06 -12.59
N GLY A 3 6.41 0.10 -11.96
CA GLY A 3 7.63 0.31 -11.21
C GLY A 3 8.40 -0.98 -11.01
N TRP A 4 9.41 -0.91 -10.14
CA TRP A 4 10.28 -2.06 -9.86
C TRP A 4 10.36 -2.35 -8.36
N GLU A 5 9.57 -1.68 -7.58
CA GLU A 5 9.61 -1.85 -6.14
C GLU A 5 8.75 -3.04 -5.72
N LYS A 6 8.88 -3.41 -4.47
CA LYS A 6 8.11 -4.51 -3.88
C LYS A 6 7.44 -4.03 -2.61
N VAL A 7 6.29 -4.60 -2.32
CA VAL A 7 5.61 -4.38 -1.05
C VAL A 7 5.10 -5.71 -0.53
N THR A 8 5.02 -5.83 0.79
CA THR A 8 4.46 -6.99 1.46
C THR A 8 3.19 -6.57 2.16
N VAL A 9 2.14 -7.37 2.03
CA VAL A 9 0.84 -7.10 2.62
C VAL A 9 0.43 -8.29 3.46
N TRP A 10 -0.10 -8.04 4.63
CA TRP A 10 -0.63 -9.09 5.51
C TRP A 10 -2.11 -8.83 5.78
N ARG A 11 -2.88 -9.90 5.69
CA ARG A 11 -4.30 -9.87 6.03
C ARG A 11 -4.57 -10.87 7.11
N ARG A 12 -5.31 -10.45 8.12
CA ARG A 12 -5.72 -11.35 9.17
C ARG A 12 -7.05 -12.01 8.81
N GLY A 13 -7.09 -13.33 8.87
CA GLY A 13 -8.30 -14.08 8.63
C GLY A 13 -8.28 -15.36 9.42
N SER A 14 -9.40 -15.75 10.02
CA SER A 14 -9.55 -17.01 10.74
C SER A 14 -8.46 -17.26 11.78
N GLY A 15 -8.02 -16.22 12.47
CA GLY A 15 -7.04 -16.34 13.53
C GLY A 15 -5.59 -16.45 13.10
N ARG A 16 -5.33 -16.29 11.82
CA ARG A 16 -3.96 -16.33 11.29
C ARG A 16 -3.74 -15.20 10.30
N TRP A 17 -2.46 -14.90 10.06
CA TRP A 17 -2.07 -13.93 9.06
C TRP A 17 -1.75 -14.62 7.74
N VAL A 18 -2.17 -14.00 6.64
CA VAL A 18 -1.81 -14.40 5.30
C VAL A 18 -0.96 -13.31 4.70
N ARG A 19 0.17 -13.69 4.12
CA ARG A 19 1.13 -12.75 3.56
C ARG A 19 1.08 -12.78 2.04
N PHE A 20 1.08 -11.60 1.45
CA PHE A 20 1.12 -11.42 0.00
C PHE A 20 2.33 -10.57 -0.36
N LEU A 21 3.06 -10.96 -1.36
CA LEU A 21 4.19 -10.19 -1.89
C LEU A 21 3.84 -9.70 -3.29
N TYR A 22 3.93 -8.39 -3.48
CA TYR A 22 3.70 -7.77 -4.77
C TYR A 22 4.99 -7.14 -5.26
N SER A 23 5.29 -7.31 -6.55
CA SER A 23 6.44 -6.72 -7.21
C SER A 23 6.00 -5.91 -8.41
N GLY A 24 6.91 -5.10 -8.96
CA GLY A 24 6.58 -4.26 -10.10
C GLY A 24 5.69 -3.09 -9.74
N VAL A 25 5.68 -2.67 -8.49
CA VAL A 25 4.87 -1.55 -8.01
C VAL A 25 5.72 -0.29 -7.92
N ARG A 26 5.04 0.85 -7.86
CA ARG A 26 5.67 2.13 -7.61
C ARG A 26 5.24 2.62 -6.23
N VAL A 27 6.22 3.03 -5.44
CA VAL A 27 5.96 3.52 -4.08
C VAL A 27 6.30 4.99 -4.02
N GLU A 28 5.38 5.79 -3.50
CA GLU A 28 5.60 7.20 -3.20
C GLU A 28 5.35 7.42 -1.72
N GLN A 29 6.34 7.96 -1.04
CA GLN A 29 6.23 8.27 0.38
C GLN A 29 6.24 9.78 0.54
N GLU A 30 5.20 10.30 1.19
CA GLU A 30 5.19 11.70 1.54
C GLU A 30 6.00 11.88 2.81
N GLU A 31 7.02 12.72 2.71
CA GLU A 31 7.77 13.11 3.89
C GLU A 31 6.92 14.05 4.71
N GLY A 32 6.68 13.68 5.96
CA GLY A 32 5.87 14.48 6.85
C GLY A 32 6.53 15.73 7.37
N GLU A 33 7.56 16.23 6.68
CA GLU A 33 8.35 17.33 7.16
C GLU A 33 7.96 18.69 6.62
N THR A 34 7.13 18.73 5.62
CA THR A 34 6.71 20.00 5.06
C THR A 34 5.59 20.55 5.93
N PRO A 35 5.84 21.53 6.76
CA PRO A 35 4.77 22.12 7.53
C PRO A 35 3.81 22.76 6.56
N SER A 36 2.63 22.19 6.49
CA SER A 36 1.58 22.80 5.70
C SER A 36 0.98 23.92 6.54
N ALA A 37 0.98 25.10 5.99
CA ALA A 37 0.31 26.22 6.63
C ALA A 37 -1.22 26.04 6.62
N VAL A 38 -1.70 24.99 6.02
CA VAL A 38 -3.12 24.76 5.80
C VAL A 38 -3.68 23.66 6.71
N GLY A 39 -2.95 23.24 7.70
CA GLY A 39 -3.46 22.30 8.67
C GLY A 39 -3.05 20.87 8.41
N PRO A 40 -3.67 19.93 9.10
CA PRO A 40 -3.25 18.54 9.06
C PRO A 40 -3.36 17.99 7.64
N THR A 41 -2.26 17.52 7.16
CA THR A 41 -2.19 16.86 5.88
C THR A 41 -2.05 15.38 6.13
N THR A 42 -2.12 14.60 5.08
CA THR A 42 -1.81 13.19 5.14
C THR A 42 -0.30 12.97 5.18
N ALA A 43 0.41 13.86 5.86
CA ALA A 43 1.85 13.78 6.01
C ALA A 43 2.25 12.40 6.53
N GLY A 44 3.22 11.76 5.88
CA GLY A 44 3.64 10.42 6.23
C GLY A 44 2.87 9.32 5.53
N ALA A 45 1.88 9.65 4.74
CA ALA A 45 1.14 8.63 3.99
C ALA A 45 2.03 8.03 2.90
N THR A 46 1.90 6.73 2.71
CA THR A 46 2.57 6.00 1.64
C THR A 46 1.53 5.63 0.60
N ARG A 47 1.84 5.89 -0.66
CA ARG A 47 1.00 5.51 -1.79
C ARG A 47 1.71 4.44 -2.58
N VAL A 48 0.98 3.42 -2.97
CA VAL A 48 1.52 2.35 -3.79
C VAL A 48 0.63 2.19 -5.01
N PHE A 49 1.25 2.18 -6.18
CA PHE A 49 0.57 2.03 -7.46
C PHE A 49 0.82 0.63 -7.98
N PHE A 50 -0.26 -0.13 -8.17
CA PHE A 50 -0.22 -1.50 -8.63
C PHE A 50 -0.63 -1.57 -10.09
N PRO A 51 0.17 -2.22 -10.96
CA PRO A 51 -0.20 -2.35 -12.37
C PRO A 51 -1.33 -3.34 -12.60
N VAL A 52 -1.57 -4.20 -11.65
CA VAL A 52 -2.67 -5.16 -11.69
C VAL A 52 -3.57 -4.91 -10.48
N ASP A 53 -4.77 -5.48 -10.52
CA ASP A 53 -5.70 -5.32 -9.42
C ASP A 53 -5.25 -6.21 -8.25
N PRO A 54 -4.77 -5.63 -7.15
CA PRO A 54 -4.33 -6.42 -6.01
C PRO A 54 -5.52 -6.80 -5.14
N ASP A 55 -5.38 -7.92 -4.45
CA ASP A 55 -6.38 -8.30 -3.46
C ASP A 55 -6.00 -7.68 -2.10
N ILE A 56 -6.19 -6.37 -2.01
CA ILE A 56 -5.86 -5.58 -0.82
C ILE A 56 -7.12 -4.88 -0.36
N LYS A 57 -7.30 -4.82 0.95
CA LYS A 57 -8.48 -4.16 1.54
C LYS A 57 -8.06 -3.20 2.65
N PRO A 58 -8.85 -2.16 2.90
CA PRO A 58 -8.58 -1.31 4.06
C PRO A 58 -8.48 -2.13 5.33
N GLY A 59 -7.52 -1.80 6.17
CA GLY A 59 -7.22 -2.53 7.38
C GLY A 59 -6.10 -3.55 7.24
N ASP A 60 -5.72 -3.92 6.02
CA ASP A 60 -4.56 -4.78 5.81
C ASP A 60 -3.29 -4.07 6.27
N ALA A 61 -2.28 -4.83 6.68
CA ALA A 61 -0.97 -4.28 7.00
C ALA A 61 -0.10 -4.27 5.76
N LEU A 62 0.74 -3.26 5.62
CA LEU A 62 1.58 -3.10 4.45
C LEU A 62 2.99 -2.64 4.86
N GLN A 63 3.99 -3.21 4.22
CA GLN A 63 5.37 -2.78 4.40
C GLN A 63 6.03 -2.65 3.03
N VAL A 64 6.76 -1.56 2.84
CA VAL A 64 7.56 -1.38 1.62
C VAL A 64 8.75 -2.34 1.69
N GLY A 65 8.97 -3.04 0.59
CA GLY A 65 10.01 -4.05 0.50
C GLY A 65 9.46 -5.46 0.65
N ALA A 66 10.31 -6.44 0.40
CA ALA A 66 9.96 -7.84 0.56
C ALA A 66 10.23 -8.28 2.00
N SER A 67 9.26 -8.91 2.62
CA SER A 67 9.39 -9.44 3.98
C SER A 67 9.00 -10.91 4.00
N ARG A 68 9.73 -11.69 4.76
CA ARG A 68 9.41 -13.11 4.97
C ARG A 68 8.71 -13.37 6.29
N GLU A 69 8.40 -12.31 7.03
CA GLU A 69 7.76 -12.44 8.32
C GLU A 69 6.33 -12.96 8.15
N ALA A 70 5.95 -13.91 8.98
CA ALA A 70 4.60 -14.48 8.94
C ALA A 70 3.55 -13.48 9.41
N GLU A 71 3.94 -12.55 10.25
CA GLU A 71 3.08 -11.51 10.81
C GLU A 71 3.66 -10.14 10.50
N PRO A 72 2.82 -9.11 10.42
CA PRO A 72 3.34 -7.78 10.16
C PRO A 72 4.18 -7.29 11.34
N PRO A 73 5.30 -6.63 11.07
CA PRO A 73 6.09 -6.01 12.14
C PRO A 73 5.32 -4.84 12.76
N ALA A 74 5.77 -4.43 13.94
CA ALA A 74 5.09 -3.36 14.68
C ALA A 74 5.05 -2.05 13.89
N GLU A 75 6.05 -1.80 13.05
CA GLU A 75 6.13 -0.59 12.25
C GLU A 75 5.40 -0.68 10.91
N ALA A 76 4.72 -1.78 10.64
CA ALA A 76 3.97 -1.91 9.40
C ALA A 76 2.87 -0.85 9.31
N LEU A 77 2.64 -0.38 8.09
CA LEU A 77 1.59 0.59 7.83
C LEU A 77 0.24 -0.12 7.77
N THR A 78 -0.83 0.66 7.92
CA THR A 78 -2.18 0.15 7.77
C THR A 78 -2.80 0.73 6.50
N VAL A 79 -3.35 -0.14 5.67
CA VAL A 79 -4.02 0.30 4.44
C VAL A 79 -5.26 1.09 4.80
N ALA A 80 -5.34 2.31 4.28
CA ALA A 80 -6.46 3.20 4.52
C ALA A 80 -7.44 3.18 3.36
N THR A 81 -6.94 3.29 2.12
CA THR A 81 -7.80 3.32 0.93
C THR A 81 -7.24 2.43 -0.16
N VAL A 82 -8.13 1.87 -0.94
CA VAL A 82 -7.80 1.11 -2.14
C VAL A 82 -8.66 1.65 -3.26
N LYS A 83 -8.04 2.24 -4.27
CA LYS A 83 -8.76 2.93 -5.34
C LYS A 83 -8.31 2.45 -6.71
N PRO A 84 -9.13 1.65 -7.38
CA PRO A 84 -8.82 1.23 -8.74
C PRO A 84 -9.12 2.36 -9.72
N TRP A 85 -8.29 2.48 -10.73
CA TRP A 85 -8.47 3.45 -11.81
C TRP A 85 -8.68 2.70 -13.12
N TYR A 86 -9.69 3.11 -13.86
CA TYR A 86 -10.05 2.51 -15.13
C TYR A 86 -9.93 3.53 -16.25
N MET A 87 -9.51 3.06 -17.41
CA MET A 87 -9.51 3.86 -18.62
C MET A 87 -10.19 3.05 -19.71
N ARG A 88 -11.23 3.65 -20.31
CA ARG A 88 -12.01 3.01 -21.38
C ARG A 88 -12.55 1.65 -20.98
N GLY A 89 -12.96 1.51 -19.72
CA GLY A 89 -13.51 0.26 -19.22
C GLY A 89 -12.49 -0.78 -18.82
N GLU A 90 -11.21 -0.50 -18.97
CA GLU A 90 -10.15 -1.43 -18.59
C GLU A 90 -9.41 -0.92 -17.35
N HIS A 91 -9.03 -1.86 -16.50
CA HIS A 91 -8.23 -1.54 -15.33
C HIS A 91 -6.87 -1.01 -15.74
N HIS A 92 -6.53 0.19 -15.30
CA HIS A 92 -5.26 0.82 -15.60
C HIS A 92 -4.25 0.60 -14.48
N HIS A 93 -4.66 0.91 -13.27
CA HIS A 93 -3.83 0.69 -12.08
C HIS A 93 -4.71 0.79 -10.83
N THR A 94 -4.18 0.37 -9.70
CA THR A 94 -4.83 0.54 -8.41
C THR A 94 -3.90 1.32 -7.50
N GLU A 95 -4.43 2.35 -6.86
CA GLU A 95 -3.70 3.18 -5.92
C GLU A 95 -4.10 2.80 -4.50
N VAL A 96 -3.12 2.43 -3.69
CA VAL A 96 -3.32 2.08 -2.29
C VAL A 96 -2.63 3.11 -1.43
N THR A 97 -3.34 3.62 -0.44
CA THR A 97 -2.79 4.56 0.54
C THR A 97 -2.72 3.88 1.89
N ALA A 98 -1.57 4.00 2.56
CA ALA A 98 -1.34 3.41 3.88
C ALA A 98 -0.61 4.40 4.78
N LYS A 99 -0.86 4.26 6.07
CA LYS A 99 -0.25 5.13 7.08
C LYS A 99 0.37 4.33 8.20
#